data_720d382691dd4de92c530beaf3263f40
#
_entry.id   720d382691dd4de92c530beaf3263f40
#
_cell.length_a   1.000
_cell.length_b   1.000
_cell.length_c   1.000
_cell.angle_alpha   90.00
_cell.angle_beta   90.00
_cell.angle_gamma   90.00
#
_symmetry.space_group_name_H-M   'P 1'
#
loop_
_entity.id
_entity.type
_entity.pdbx_description
1 polymer ?
#
loop_
_entity_poly.entity_id
_entity_poly.type
_entity_poly.pdbx_seq_one_letter_code
_entity_poly.pdbx_strand_id
1 'polypeptide(L)'
;MSKMLLDNSTKEIEKRNMKVYNRARALNKLAHLFVDRLKKLEAPEEISYDTLNRYAQEIQKIFIVMDIDIKNWFPRISPFFIMDRRRFLAVYEKAKQTHTFLTDFLTKEYVKTKTLEETFNMLRELQDVQKQQGTIGEEKDQIKNERLPIEKEISGLEQKIDELKTKGPVNDLNTVNIEICNLTNELKNLLRHLQKPFIKMQALATSGGGGGVTPDELTRINLYLENPFEGLLTEQSGYPEFREILEKLQRFLEEDKLKLKDEKSRKAEQSISEIVKNNSLSQIQLKCVEMAKTREHLLASPLMDETKRNLTLCQQQLDQLKTRKTSIETHEAVKENAYHEAIDKINNLKRTIEKNIFSSINIKVQIQ
;
A
#
# COMPACT_ATOMS: atom_id res chain seq x y z
N MET A 1 34.80 -9.69 -57.20
CA MET A 1 34.89 -10.98 -57.91
C MET A 1 33.52 -11.57 -58.25
N SER A 2 32.55 -11.64 -57.32
CA SER A 2 31.19 -12.15 -57.65
C SER A 2 30.54 -11.36 -58.79
N LYS A 3 30.69 -10.03 -58.86
CA LYS A 3 30.24 -9.21 -59.98
C LYS A 3 30.96 -9.57 -61.30
N MET A 4 32.25 -9.85 -61.26
CA MET A 4 33.01 -10.30 -62.45
C MET A 4 32.46 -11.62 -62.98
N LEU A 5 32.14 -12.60 -62.11
CA LEU A 5 31.49 -13.86 -62.52
C LEU A 5 30.14 -13.58 -63.20
N LEU A 6 29.37 -12.64 -62.64
CA LEU A 6 28.11 -12.22 -63.20
C LEU A 6 28.26 -11.63 -64.57
N ASP A 7 29.15 -10.64 -64.75
CA ASP A 7 29.39 -9.96 -66.01
C ASP A 7 29.89 -10.94 -67.09
N ASN A 8 30.85 -11.81 -66.76
CA ASN A 8 31.38 -12.77 -67.74
C ASN A 8 30.34 -13.84 -68.14
N SER A 9 29.51 -14.30 -67.16
CA SER A 9 28.42 -15.21 -67.50
C SER A 9 27.34 -14.57 -68.33
N THR A 10 26.99 -13.32 -68.10
CA THR A 10 26.02 -12.56 -68.90
C THR A 10 26.50 -12.40 -70.35
N LYS A 11 27.76 -11.99 -70.54
CA LYS A 11 28.38 -11.89 -71.89
C LYS A 11 28.30 -13.19 -72.68
N GLU A 12 28.55 -14.35 -72.04
CA GLU A 12 28.49 -15.65 -72.71
C GLU A 12 27.01 -16.11 -73.00
N ILE A 13 26.06 -15.70 -72.18
CA ILE A 13 24.65 -15.93 -72.45
C ILE A 13 24.21 -15.12 -73.69
N GLU A 14 24.63 -13.87 -73.82
CA GLU A 14 24.30 -12.98 -74.93
C GLU A 14 24.86 -13.51 -76.26
N LYS A 15 26.03 -14.15 -76.26
CA LYS A 15 26.62 -14.76 -77.47
C LYS A 15 25.83 -15.98 -77.99
N ARG A 16 24.86 -16.48 -77.28
CA ARG A 16 24.01 -17.63 -77.62
C ARG A 16 24.74 -18.89 -78.04
N ASN A 17 25.94 -19.15 -77.53
CA ASN A 17 26.72 -20.35 -77.83
C ASN A 17 26.08 -21.55 -77.16
N MET A 18 25.40 -22.41 -77.95
CA MET A 18 24.66 -23.53 -77.45
C MET A 18 25.46 -24.51 -76.57
N LYS A 19 26.79 -24.69 -76.83
CA LYS A 19 27.69 -25.56 -76.05
C LYS A 19 27.95 -25.03 -74.62
N VAL A 20 27.88 -23.74 -74.43
CA VAL A 20 28.21 -23.03 -73.17
C VAL A 20 26.99 -22.49 -72.45
N TYR A 21 25.87 -22.25 -73.18
CA TYR A 21 24.70 -21.54 -72.71
C TYR A 21 24.16 -22.01 -71.37
N ASN A 22 23.90 -23.31 -71.20
CA ASN A 22 23.37 -23.87 -69.96
C ASN A 22 24.35 -23.71 -68.78
N ARG A 23 25.64 -23.76 -68.99
CA ARG A 23 26.68 -23.55 -68.00
C ARG A 23 26.86 -22.09 -67.65
N ALA A 24 26.74 -21.18 -68.61
CA ALA A 24 26.72 -19.75 -68.40
C ALA A 24 25.51 -19.32 -67.54
N ARG A 25 24.33 -19.87 -67.82
CA ARG A 25 23.14 -19.65 -66.96
C ARG A 25 23.35 -20.16 -65.53
N ALA A 26 23.97 -21.32 -65.36
CA ALA A 26 24.26 -21.86 -64.04
C ALA A 26 25.25 -20.95 -63.26
N LEU A 27 26.33 -20.49 -63.95
CA LEU A 27 27.29 -19.56 -63.35
C LEU A 27 26.62 -18.20 -63.01
N ASN A 28 25.78 -17.66 -63.89
CA ASN A 28 25.05 -16.43 -63.71
C ASN A 28 24.16 -16.49 -62.46
N LYS A 29 23.37 -17.56 -62.33
CA LYS A 29 22.53 -17.78 -61.17
C LYS A 29 23.32 -17.84 -59.85
N LEU A 30 24.44 -18.57 -59.86
CA LEU A 30 25.34 -18.65 -58.71
C LEU A 30 25.96 -17.30 -58.35
N ALA A 31 26.41 -16.54 -59.37
CA ALA A 31 26.99 -15.21 -59.19
C ALA A 31 25.99 -14.21 -58.58
N HIS A 32 24.71 -14.27 -59.01
CA HIS A 32 23.65 -13.49 -58.41
C HIS A 32 23.48 -13.83 -56.91
N LEU A 33 23.40 -15.11 -56.56
CA LEU A 33 23.31 -15.53 -55.16
C LEU A 33 24.47 -15.01 -54.31
N PHE A 34 25.68 -15.02 -54.83
CA PHE A 34 26.86 -14.51 -54.14
C PHE A 34 26.79 -12.97 -53.96
N VAL A 35 26.42 -12.25 -55.00
CA VAL A 35 26.27 -10.79 -54.95
C VAL A 35 25.21 -10.38 -53.92
N ASP A 36 24.05 -11.03 -53.96
CA ASP A 36 22.93 -10.70 -53.06
C ASP A 36 23.24 -11.01 -51.60
N ARG A 37 23.97 -12.10 -51.31
CA ARG A 37 24.39 -12.40 -49.93
C ARG A 37 25.44 -11.41 -49.42
N LEU A 38 26.41 -11.06 -50.27
CA LEU A 38 27.47 -10.12 -49.87
C LEU A 38 26.97 -8.67 -49.74
N LYS A 39 25.91 -8.29 -50.45
CA LYS A 39 25.25 -6.98 -50.28
C LYS A 39 24.58 -6.80 -48.92
N LYS A 40 24.23 -7.90 -48.23
CA LYS A 40 23.60 -7.88 -46.90
C LYS A 40 24.59 -7.65 -45.77
N LEU A 41 25.90 -7.73 -46.07
CA LEU A 41 26.95 -7.45 -45.08
C LEU A 41 27.20 -5.94 -45.04
N GLU A 42 26.83 -5.32 -43.96
CA GLU A 42 27.12 -3.93 -43.66
C GLU A 42 28.25 -3.88 -42.64
N ALA A 43 29.30 -3.12 -42.90
CA ALA A 43 30.36 -2.92 -41.93
C ALA A 43 29.82 -2.13 -40.74
N PRO A 44 30.16 -2.49 -39.51
CA PRO A 44 29.72 -1.77 -38.31
C PRO A 44 30.29 -0.32 -38.34
N GLU A 45 29.42 0.64 -38.00
CA GLU A 45 29.85 2.05 -37.89
C GLU A 45 30.70 2.28 -36.64
N GLU A 46 30.33 1.62 -35.53
CA GLU A 46 31.09 1.64 -34.28
C GLU A 46 31.94 0.37 -34.15
N ILE A 47 33.18 0.54 -33.79
CA ILE A 47 34.14 -0.55 -33.56
C ILE A 47 34.17 -0.88 -32.08
N SER A 48 33.47 -1.96 -31.70
CA SER A 48 33.53 -2.56 -30.37
C SER A 48 33.70 -4.09 -30.50
N TYR A 49 34.04 -4.74 -29.39
CA TYR A 49 34.12 -6.21 -29.38
C TYR A 49 32.84 -6.86 -29.87
N ASP A 50 31.68 -6.43 -29.36
CA ASP A 50 30.40 -7.06 -29.65
C ASP A 50 29.95 -6.82 -31.09
N THR A 51 30.19 -5.63 -31.65
CA THR A 51 29.86 -5.30 -33.04
C THR A 51 30.73 -6.08 -34.00
N LEU A 52 32.05 -6.16 -33.73
CA LEU A 52 32.97 -6.93 -34.56
C LEU A 52 32.73 -8.44 -34.46
N ASN A 53 32.46 -8.96 -33.29
CA ASN A 53 32.16 -10.39 -33.11
C ASN A 53 30.86 -10.79 -33.83
N ARG A 54 29.81 -9.96 -33.77
CA ARG A 54 28.57 -10.17 -34.54
C ARG A 54 28.84 -10.17 -36.03
N TYR A 55 29.60 -9.19 -36.51
CA TYR A 55 29.99 -9.09 -37.93
C TYR A 55 30.81 -10.30 -38.39
N ALA A 56 31.77 -10.77 -37.61
CA ALA A 56 32.55 -11.97 -37.90
C ALA A 56 31.66 -13.22 -37.98
N GLN A 57 30.66 -13.36 -37.08
CA GLN A 57 29.73 -14.48 -37.14
C GLN A 57 28.81 -14.42 -38.37
N GLU A 58 28.37 -13.24 -38.79
CA GLU A 58 27.60 -13.08 -40.03
C GLU A 58 28.40 -13.46 -41.27
N ILE A 59 29.65 -13.02 -41.34
CA ILE A 59 30.57 -13.42 -42.41
C ILE A 59 30.76 -14.94 -42.44
N GLN A 60 30.92 -15.55 -41.26
CA GLN A 60 31.06 -17.02 -41.14
C GLN A 60 29.85 -17.77 -41.69
N LYS A 61 28.65 -17.35 -41.35
CA LYS A 61 27.40 -17.93 -41.87
C LYS A 61 27.36 -17.86 -43.40
N ILE A 62 27.76 -16.73 -43.98
CA ILE A 62 27.77 -16.56 -45.43
C ILE A 62 28.81 -17.48 -46.05
N PHE A 63 30.04 -17.59 -45.52
CA PHE A 63 31.08 -18.50 -46.02
C PHE A 63 30.65 -19.96 -46.00
N ILE A 64 29.98 -20.43 -44.92
CA ILE A 64 29.45 -21.80 -44.84
C ILE A 64 28.51 -22.07 -46.02
N VAL A 65 27.58 -21.18 -46.30
CA VAL A 65 26.63 -21.37 -47.39
C VAL A 65 27.31 -21.25 -48.76
N MET A 66 28.26 -20.32 -48.91
CA MET A 66 29.01 -20.19 -50.16
C MET A 66 29.90 -21.42 -50.44
N ASP A 67 30.52 -22.03 -49.41
CA ASP A 67 31.29 -23.27 -49.54
C ASP A 67 30.42 -24.41 -50.10
N ILE A 68 29.19 -24.54 -49.58
CA ILE A 68 28.24 -25.55 -50.10
C ILE A 68 27.89 -25.27 -51.56
N ASP A 69 27.61 -24.02 -51.89
CA ASP A 69 27.29 -23.64 -53.25
C ASP A 69 28.46 -23.83 -54.20
N ILE A 70 29.68 -23.47 -53.83
CA ILE A 70 30.89 -23.70 -54.61
C ILE A 70 31.09 -25.21 -54.88
N LYS A 71 30.94 -26.02 -53.83
CA LYS A 71 31.09 -27.47 -53.92
C LYS A 71 30.05 -28.10 -54.86
N ASN A 72 28.84 -27.60 -54.87
CA ASN A 72 27.75 -28.16 -55.66
C ASN A 72 27.71 -27.66 -57.10
N TRP A 73 28.06 -26.41 -57.36
CA TRP A 73 27.87 -25.76 -58.64
C TRP A 73 29.14 -25.73 -59.52
N PHE A 74 30.33 -25.54 -58.94
CA PHE A 74 31.57 -25.43 -59.69
C PHE A 74 31.89 -26.67 -60.57
N PRO A 75 31.66 -27.91 -60.12
CA PRO A 75 31.81 -29.09 -60.97
C PRO A 75 30.89 -29.08 -62.20
N ARG A 76 29.66 -28.59 -62.04
CA ARG A 76 28.66 -28.54 -63.11
C ARG A 76 28.97 -27.50 -64.20
N ILE A 77 29.78 -26.50 -63.86
CA ILE A 77 30.21 -25.41 -64.76
C ILE A 77 31.48 -25.82 -65.53
N SER A 78 32.26 -26.75 -64.99
CA SER A 78 33.47 -27.31 -65.64
C SER A 78 33.13 -28.03 -66.94
N PRO A 79 33.99 -28.03 -68.00
CA PRO A 79 35.31 -27.43 -68.06
C PRO A 79 35.36 -25.94 -68.47
N PHE A 80 34.20 -25.30 -68.62
CA PHE A 80 34.13 -23.88 -69.00
C PHE A 80 34.40 -22.99 -67.78
N PHE A 81 34.82 -21.76 -68.05
CA PHE A 81 35.05 -20.73 -67.02
C PHE A 81 36.16 -21.11 -66.00
N ILE A 82 37.16 -21.88 -66.45
CA ILE A 82 38.25 -22.36 -65.57
C ILE A 82 39.04 -21.18 -64.97
N MET A 83 39.34 -20.18 -65.76
CA MET A 83 40.12 -19.01 -65.31
C MET A 83 39.29 -18.14 -64.34
N ASP A 84 38.03 -17.93 -64.62
CA ASP A 84 37.14 -17.15 -63.75
C ASP A 84 36.93 -17.83 -62.40
N ARG A 85 36.75 -19.13 -62.39
CA ARG A 85 36.68 -19.93 -61.17
C ARG A 85 37.96 -19.86 -60.36
N ARG A 86 39.15 -20.02 -61.00
CA ARG A 86 40.44 -19.93 -60.31
C ARG A 86 40.61 -18.56 -59.67
N ARG A 87 40.31 -17.48 -60.38
CA ARG A 87 40.40 -16.10 -59.87
C ARG A 87 39.43 -15.88 -58.71
N PHE A 88 38.23 -16.37 -58.84
CA PHE A 88 37.23 -16.28 -57.78
C PHE A 88 37.69 -17.03 -56.53
N LEU A 89 38.10 -18.30 -56.65
CA LEU A 89 38.58 -19.11 -55.52
C LEU A 89 39.80 -18.48 -54.83
N ALA A 90 40.76 -17.94 -55.58
CA ALA A 90 41.95 -17.28 -55.00
C ALA A 90 41.53 -16.08 -54.11
N VAL A 91 40.54 -15.28 -54.54
CA VAL A 91 40.07 -14.13 -53.74
C VAL A 91 39.16 -14.61 -52.58
N TYR A 92 38.38 -15.66 -52.82
CA TYR A 92 37.52 -16.25 -51.78
C TYR A 92 38.35 -16.86 -50.64
N GLU A 93 39.40 -17.61 -50.95
CA GLU A 93 40.34 -18.15 -49.95
C GLU A 93 41.07 -17.05 -49.18
N LYS A 94 41.49 -15.97 -49.87
CA LYS A 94 42.07 -14.81 -49.20
C LYS A 94 41.08 -14.15 -48.23
N ALA A 95 39.79 -14.03 -48.62
CA ALA A 95 38.73 -13.51 -47.76
C ALA A 95 38.52 -14.40 -46.52
N LYS A 96 38.54 -15.73 -46.66
CA LYS A 96 38.46 -16.68 -45.55
C LYS A 96 39.66 -16.56 -44.60
N GLN A 97 40.86 -16.45 -45.15
CA GLN A 97 42.09 -16.23 -44.35
C GLN A 97 41.99 -14.92 -43.55
N THR A 98 41.50 -13.84 -44.15
CA THR A 98 41.29 -12.57 -43.47
C THR A 98 40.24 -12.69 -42.36
N HIS A 99 39.16 -13.43 -42.62
CA HIS A 99 38.15 -13.71 -41.60
C HIS A 99 38.73 -14.54 -40.45
N THR A 100 39.52 -15.58 -40.73
CA THR A 100 40.21 -16.37 -39.69
C THR A 100 41.10 -15.49 -38.83
N PHE A 101 41.89 -14.61 -39.49
CA PHE A 101 42.73 -13.66 -38.78
C PHE A 101 41.90 -12.72 -37.88
N LEU A 102 40.79 -12.18 -38.37
CA LEU A 102 39.87 -11.37 -37.55
C LEU A 102 39.34 -12.14 -36.35
N THR A 103 38.90 -13.40 -36.55
CA THR A 103 38.40 -14.24 -35.49
C THR A 103 39.45 -14.57 -34.43
N ASP A 104 40.69 -14.87 -34.90
CA ASP A 104 41.84 -15.09 -34.01
C ASP A 104 42.20 -13.84 -33.21
N PHE A 105 42.20 -12.69 -33.86
CA PHE A 105 42.41 -11.41 -33.19
C PHE A 105 41.35 -11.14 -32.12
N LEU A 106 40.09 -11.32 -32.46
CA LEU A 106 38.99 -11.12 -31.51
C LEU A 106 39.08 -12.07 -30.30
N THR A 107 39.46 -13.33 -30.52
CA THR A 107 39.53 -14.34 -29.47
C THR A 107 40.78 -14.29 -28.61
N LYS A 108 41.93 -13.87 -29.16
CA LYS A 108 43.25 -13.91 -28.48
C LYS A 108 43.68 -12.54 -27.95
N GLU A 109 43.51 -11.50 -28.76
CA GLU A 109 44.05 -10.17 -28.46
C GLU A 109 42.99 -9.21 -27.94
N TYR A 110 41.82 -9.13 -28.61
CA TYR A 110 40.83 -8.14 -28.29
C TYR A 110 40.06 -8.47 -26.99
N VAL A 111 40.02 -9.76 -26.57
CA VAL A 111 39.42 -10.17 -25.28
C VAL A 111 40.06 -9.41 -24.12
N LYS A 112 41.34 -9.09 -24.18
CA LYS A 112 42.01 -8.28 -23.14
C LYS A 112 41.47 -6.85 -23.08
N THR A 113 41.11 -6.29 -24.23
CA THR A 113 40.57 -4.93 -24.33
C THR A 113 39.07 -4.86 -23.99
N LYS A 114 38.33 -5.95 -24.22
CA LYS A 114 36.92 -6.06 -23.93
C LYS A 114 36.58 -5.71 -22.46
N THR A 115 37.36 -6.26 -21.54
CA THR A 115 37.18 -5.99 -20.09
C THR A 115 37.36 -4.50 -19.76
N LEU A 116 38.23 -3.80 -20.49
CA LEU A 116 38.41 -2.35 -20.33
C LEU A 116 37.20 -1.58 -20.89
N GLU A 117 36.70 -1.96 -22.07
CA GLU A 117 35.48 -1.34 -22.63
C GLU A 117 34.29 -1.50 -21.69
N GLU A 118 34.06 -2.70 -21.16
CA GLU A 118 33.01 -2.98 -20.14
C GLU A 118 33.23 -2.14 -18.88
N THR A 119 34.49 -1.99 -18.45
CA THR A 119 34.81 -1.18 -17.26
C THR A 119 34.54 0.30 -17.49
N PHE A 120 34.80 0.85 -18.67
CA PHE A 120 34.45 2.23 -19.01
C PHE A 120 32.92 2.45 -19.04
N ASN A 121 32.16 1.49 -19.56
CA ASN A 121 30.70 1.57 -19.53
C ASN A 121 30.15 1.52 -18.10
N MET A 122 30.72 0.65 -17.25
CA MET A 122 30.37 0.60 -15.82
C MET A 122 30.73 1.89 -15.08
N LEU A 123 31.84 2.55 -15.44
CA LEU A 123 32.19 3.85 -14.85
C LEU A 123 31.16 4.94 -15.20
N ARG A 124 30.68 4.98 -16.43
CA ARG A 124 29.61 5.89 -16.83
C ARG A 124 28.33 5.60 -16.06
N GLU A 125 27.95 4.32 -15.99
CA GLU A 125 26.79 3.90 -15.22
C GLU A 125 26.93 4.26 -13.73
N LEU A 126 28.12 4.10 -13.15
CA LEU A 126 28.40 4.51 -11.77
C LEU A 126 28.16 6.01 -11.57
N GLN A 127 28.65 6.86 -12.48
CA GLN A 127 28.45 8.31 -12.43
C GLN A 127 26.96 8.67 -12.51
N ASP A 128 26.21 8.02 -13.39
CA ASP A 128 24.78 8.25 -13.56
C ASP A 128 23.99 7.84 -12.30
N VAL A 129 24.32 6.68 -11.72
CA VAL A 129 23.67 6.22 -10.48
C VAL A 129 24.05 7.11 -9.28
N GLN A 130 25.29 7.60 -9.19
CA GLN A 130 25.67 8.57 -8.14
C GLN A 130 24.90 9.88 -8.27
N LYS A 131 24.71 10.37 -9.49
CA LYS A 131 23.89 11.57 -9.72
C LYS A 131 22.42 11.34 -9.31
N GLN A 132 21.86 10.18 -9.69
CA GLN A 132 20.50 9.81 -9.29
C GLN A 132 20.36 9.70 -7.76
N GLN A 133 21.34 9.11 -7.08
CA GLN A 133 21.36 9.04 -5.61
C GLN A 133 21.34 10.44 -4.98
N GLY A 134 22.12 11.39 -5.53
CA GLY A 134 22.10 12.79 -5.06
C GLY A 134 20.70 13.41 -5.19
N THR A 135 20.05 13.25 -6.34
CA THR A 135 18.70 13.77 -6.58
C THR A 135 17.68 13.15 -5.62
N ILE A 136 17.74 11.83 -5.40
CA ILE A 136 16.85 11.14 -4.44
C ILE A 136 17.11 11.66 -3.02
N GLY A 137 18.36 11.96 -2.65
CA GLY A 137 18.70 12.54 -1.37
C GLY A 137 18.06 13.92 -1.15
N GLU A 138 18.11 14.79 -2.15
CA GLU A 138 17.46 16.09 -2.12
C GLU A 138 15.93 15.98 -2.00
N GLU A 139 15.33 15.07 -2.75
CA GLU A 139 13.88 14.79 -2.67
C GLU A 139 13.46 14.28 -1.28
N LYS A 140 14.25 13.42 -0.64
CA LYS A 140 14.02 12.97 0.74
C LYS A 140 14.03 14.14 1.74
N ASP A 141 14.99 15.03 1.61
CA ASP A 141 15.07 16.20 2.48
C ASP A 141 13.86 17.15 2.28
N GLN A 142 13.40 17.30 1.04
CA GLN A 142 12.17 18.05 0.75
C GLN A 142 10.94 17.42 1.41
N ILE A 143 10.74 16.10 1.25
CA ILE A 143 9.64 15.36 1.85
C ILE A 143 9.66 15.49 3.38
N LYS A 144 10.84 15.40 4.02
CA LYS A 144 11.00 15.59 5.45
C LYS A 144 10.60 17.00 5.89
N ASN A 145 11.00 18.01 5.12
CA ASN A 145 10.65 19.41 5.38
C ASN A 145 9.13 19.67 5.20
N GLU A 146 8.46 18.95 4.32
CA GLU A 146 6.99 19.01 4.17
C GLU A 146 6.26 18.30 5.32
N ARG A 147 6.82 17.24 5.89
CA ARG A 147 6.23 16.48 6.99
C ARG A 147 6.22 17.25 8.30
N LEU A 148 7.32 17.94 8.63
CA LEU A 148 7.51 18.63 9.90
C LEU A 148 6.41 19.67 10.23
N PRO A 149 5.97 20.56 9.32
CA PRO A 149 4.90 21.50 9.60
C PRO A 149 3.56 20.79 9.84
N ILE A 150 3.26 19.72 9.09
CA ILE A 150 2.03 18.93 9.24
C ILE A 150 1.98 18.27 10.62
N GLU A 151 3.08 17.73 11.10
CA GLU A 151 3.16 17.15 12.45
C GLU A 151 2.91 18.18 13.55
N LYS A 152 3.43 19.40 13.38
CA LYS A 152 3.16 20.51 14.31
C LYS A 152 1.69 20.94 14.30
N GLU A 153 1.08 20.99 13.11
CA GLU A 153 -0.34 21.33 12.98
C GLU A 153 -1.24 20.24 13.60
N ILE A 154 -0.91 18.96 13.39
CA ILE A 154 -1.61 17.83 14.02
C ILE A 154 -1.54 17.96 15.55
N SER A 155 -0.36 18.15 16.10
CA SER A 155 -0.15 18.32 17.55
C SER A 155 -0.94 19.52 18.10
N GLY A 156 -0.94 20.65 17.41
CA GLY A 156 -1.71 21.84 17.79
C GLY A 156 -3.23 21.61 17.77
N LEU A 157 -3.73 20.89 16.76
CA LEU A 157 -5.15 20.54 16.70
C LEU A 157 -5.55 19.51 17.76
N GLU A 158 -4.70 18.51 18.05
CA GLU A 158 -4.93 17.54 19.11
C GLU A 158 -5.02 18.23 20.48
N GLN A 159 -4.12 19.17 20.78
CA GLN A 159 -4.18 19.99 21.99
C GLN A 159 -5.46 20.80 22.05
N LYS A 160 -5.85 21.45 20.96
CA LYS A 160 -7.07 22.26 20.88
C LYS A 160 -8.33 21.42 21.08
N ILE A 161 -8.39 20.21 20.52
CA ILE A 161 -9.47 19.25 20.71
C ILE A 161 -9.54 18.82 22.19
N ASP A 162 -8.41 18.53 22.80
CA ASP A 162 -8.34 18.16 24.21
C ASP A 162 -8.81 19.33 25.13
N GLU A 163 -8.38 20.52 24.84
CA GLU A 163 -8.87 21.72 25.57
C GLU A 163 -10.37 21.91 25.45
N LEU A 164 -10.94 21.74 24.24
CA LEU A 164 -12.38 21.85 24.01
C LEU A 164 -13.19 20.73 24.70
N LYS A 165 -12.58 19.57 24.94
CA LYS A 165 -13.19 18.42 25.66
C LYS A 165 -13.07 18.56 27.18
N THR A 166 -11.95 19.09 27.66
CA THR A 166 -11.62 19.13 29.09
C THR A 166 -12.01 20.44 29.76
N LYS A 167 -12.25 21.49 28.98
CA LYS A 167 -12.63 22.81 29.49
C LYS A 167 -13.98 23.25 28.88
N GLY A 168 -14.77 23.96 29.65
CA GLY A 168 -16.03 24.57 29.18
C GLY A 168 -17.23 23.61 29.15
N PRO A 169 -18.29 23.92 28.38
CA PRO A 169 -19.62 23.33 28.54
C PRO A 169 -19.66 21.82 28.24
N VAL A 170 -18.74 21.29 27.46
CA VAL A 170 -18.65 19.83 27.20
C VAL A 170 -18.17 19.10 28.45
N ASN A 171 -17.19 19.63 29.16
CA ASN A 171 -16.72 19.06 30.42
C ASN A 171 -17.80 19.18 31.52
N ASP A 172 -18.46 20.33 31.60
CA ASP A 172 -19.54 20.55 32.57
C ASP A 172 -20.69 19.56 32.34
N LEU A 173 -21.05 19.32 31.08
CA LEU A 173 -22.06 18.30 30.72
C LEU A 173 -21.61 16.89 31.11
N ASN A 174 -20.36 16.55 30.90
CA ASN A 174 -19.80 15.25 31.30
C ASN A 174 -19.84 15.08 32.82
N THR A 175 -19.51 16.11 33.58
CA THR A 175 -19.55 16.11 35.03
C THR A 175 -20.98 15.88 35.52
N VAL A 176 -21.97 16.60 34.96
CA VAL A 176 -23.39 16.41 35.29
C VAL A 176 -23.87 15.01 34.92
N ASN A 177 -23.46 14.45 33.77
CA ASN A 177 -23.83 13.07 33.40
C ASN A 177 -23.21 12.04 34.35
N ILE A 178 -22.02 12.24 34.86
CA ILE A 178 -21.39 11.38 35.87
C ILE A 178 -22.19 11.44 37.19
N GLU A 179 -22.61 12.63 37.61
CA GLU A 179 -23.42 12.80 38.79
C GLU A 179 -24.78 12.14 38.65
N ILE A 180 -25.46 12.28 37.50
CA ILE A 180 -26.69 11.55 37.17
C ILE A 180 -26.50 10.04 37.25
N CYS A 181 -25.39 9.52 36.73
CA CYS A 181 -25.08 8.10 36.83
C CYS A 181 -24.88 7.65 38.28
N ASN A 182 -24.18 8.44 39.07
CA ASN A 182 -24.00 8.17 40.51
C ASN A 182 -25.32 8.18 41.27
N LEU A 183 -26.16 9.15 41.05
CA LEU A 183 -27.52 9.21 41.64
C LEU A 183 -28.36 8.01 41.21
N THR A 184 -28.30 7.62 39.94
CA THR A 184 -29.00 6.43 39.43
C THR A 184 -28.56 5.16 40.17
N ASN A 185 -27.23 4.99 40.38
CA ASN A 185 -26.68 3.87 41.10
C ASN A 185 -27.06 3.88 42.60
N GLU A 186 -27.05 5.06 43.23
CA GLU A 186 -27.50 5.24 44.60
C GLU A 186 -29.00 4.84 44.75
N LEU A 187 -29.85 5.28 43.84
CA LEU A 187 -31.25 4.90 43.79
C LEU A 187 -31.43 3.39 43.56
N LYS A 188 -30.70 2.79 42.65
CA LYS A 188 -30.72 1.32 42.43
C LYS A 188 -30.34 0.56 43.69
N ASN A 189 -29.39 1.05 44.45
CA ASN A 189 -28.98 0.44 45.72
C ASN A 189 -30.05 0.55 46.80
N LEU A 190 -30.69 1.72 46.96
CA LEU A 190 -31.76 1.95 47.88
C LEU A 190 -33.00 1.09 47.55
N LEU A 191 -33.33 0.96 46.27
CA LEU A 191 -34.47 0.17 45.79
C LEU A 191 -34.17 -1.32 45.63
N ARG A 192 -32.95 -1.76 45.89
CA ARG A 192 -32.50 -3.14 45.66
C ARG A 192 -33.37 -4.20 46.30
N HIS A 193 -33.83 -3.95 47.54
CA HIS A 193 -34.68 -4.88 48.27
C HIS A 193 -36.14 -4.89 47.79
N LEU A 194 -36.56 -3.88 47.05
CA LEU A 194 -37.89 -3.76 46.46
C LEU A 194 -38.02 -4.39 45.09
N GLN A 195 -36.93 -4.64 44.39
CA GLN A 195 -36.94 -5.18 43.02
C GLN A 195 -37.74 -6.49 42.90
N LYS A 196 -37.43 -7.50 43.73
CA LYS A 196 -38.18 -8.77 43.71
C LYS A 196 -39.65 -8.66 44.11
N PRO A 197 -39.99 -7.94 45.17
CA PRO A 197 -41.38 -7.62 45.50
C PRO A 197 -42.12 -6.97 44.34
N PHE A 198 -41.58 -5.97 43.69
CA PHE A 198 -42.19 -5.32 42.55
C PHE A 198 -42.41 -6.26 41.36
N ILE A 199 -41.40 -7.08 40.98
CA ILE A 199 -41.59 -8.07 39.91
C ILE A 199 -42.72 -9.06 40.25
N LYS A 200 -42.83 -9.51 41.50
CA LYS A 200 -43.91 -10.40 41.91
C LYS A 200 -45.27 -9.70 41.95
N MET A 201 -45.31 -8.44 42.37
CA MET A 201 -46.53 -7.61 42.35
C MET A 201 -47.04 -7.42 40.91
N GLN A 202 -46.15 -7.17 39.96
CA GLN A 202 -46.46 -7.12 38.53
C GLN A 202 -47.00 -8.45 37.99
N ALA A 203 -46.37 -9.57 38.33
CA ALA A 203 -46.83 -10.89 37.93
C ALA A 203 -48.23 -11.22 38.49
N LEU A 204 -48.53 -10.82 39.72
CA LEU A 204 -49.86 -10.97 40.31
C LEU A 204 -50.89 -10.10 39.61
N ALA A 205 -50.55 -8.85 39.28
CA ALA A 205 -51.47 -7.93 38.59
C ALA A 205 -51.80 -8.46 37.16
N THR A 206 -50.83 -9.05 36.46
CA THR A 206 -51.05 -9.61 35.11
C THR A 206 -51.78 -10.93 35.10
N SER A 207 -51.72 -11.74 36.20
CA SER A 207 -52.41 -13.04 36.31
C SER A 207 -53.84 -12.93 36.77
N GLY A 208 -54.41 -11.74 36.94
CA GLY A 208 -55.76 -11.51 37.35
C GLY A 208 -56.02 -11.67 38.87
N GLY A 209 -55.03 -11.99 39.69
CA GLY A 209 -55.07 -12.13 41.12
C GLY A 209 -54.73 -10.87 41.92
N GLY A 210 -54.35 -9.81 41.25
CA GLY A 210 -53.84 -8.58 41.87
C GLY A 210 -54.90 -7.45 41.94
N GLY A 211 -56.02 -7.69 42.65
CA GLY A 211 -57.01 -6.64 42.85
C GLY A 211 -56.35 -5.39 43.46
N GLY A 212 -56.24 -4.30 42.69
CA GLY A 212 -55.85 -3.01 43.22
C GLY A 212 -54.65 -2.34 42.62
N VAL A 213 -53.94 -2.98 41.65
CA VAL A 213 -52.83 -2.33 40.90
C VAL A 213 -53.33 -1.87 39.54
N THR A 214 -53.21 -0.58 39.27
CA THR A 214 -53.64 0.01 37.99
C THR A 214 -52.56 -0.14 36.89
N PRO A 215 -52.96 -0.06 35.61
CA PRO A 215 -51.99 -0.08 34.51
C PRO A 215 -50.91 1.03 34.61
N ASP A 216 -51.31 2.22 35.11
CA ASP A 216 -50.40 3.37 35.30
C ASP A 216 -49.34 3.07 36.38
N GLU A 217 -49.78 2.44 37.48
CA GLU A 217 -48.85 1.99 38.53
C GLU A 217 -47.88 0.92 38.03
N LEU A 218 -48.34 -0.01 37.18
CA LEU A 218 -47.45 -0.99 36.56
C LEU A 218 -46.38 -0.34 35.66
N THR A 219 -46.79 0.64 34.89
CA THR A 219 -45.87 1.43 34.05
C THR A 219 -44.83 2.15 34.90
N ARG A 220 -45.27 2.72 36.02
CA ARG A 220 -44.38 3.43 36.94
C ARG A 220 -43.44 2.49 37.68
N ILE A 221 -43.93 1.34 38.13
CA ILE A 221 -43.06 0.30 38.71
C ILE A 221 -41.97 -0.11 37.70
N ASN A 222 -42.30 -0.31 36.43
CA ASN A 222 -41.31 -0.60 35.38
C ASN A 222 -40.29 0.51 35.27
N LEU A 223 -40.70 1.76 35.26
CA LEU A 223 -39.82 2.91 35.18
C LEU A 223 -38.82 2.95 36.35
N TYR A 224 -39.29 2.70 37.59
CA TYR A 224 -38.41 2.62 38.75
C TYR A 224 -37.46 1.43 38.74
N LEU A 225 -37.86 0.32 38.13
CA LEU A 225 -36.98 -0.87 37.99
C LEU A 225 -35.89 -0.65 36.93
N GLU A 226 -36.20 -0.01 35.81
CA GLU A 226 -35.29 0.21 34.69
C GLU A 226 -34.45 1.45 34.90
N ASN A 227 -35.09 2.59 35.13
CA ASN A 227 -34.46 3.89 35.31
C ASN A 227 -35.02 4.67 36.49
N PRO A 228 -34.60 4.38 37.72
CA PRO A 228 -35.15 5.02 38.93
C PRO A 228 -34.91 6.54 39.00
N PHE A 229 -33.87 7.06 38.32
CA PHE A 229 -33.64 8.49 38.20
C PHE A 229 -34.81 9.17 37.47
N GLU A 230 -35.21 8.64 36.32
CA GLU A 230 -36.34 9.13 35.54
C GLU A 230 -37.66 8.95 36.27
N GLY A 231 -37.82 7.81 36.97
CA GLY A 231 -38.96 7.56 37.82
C GLY A 231 -39.15 8.66 38.85
N LEU A 232 -38.09 9.04 39.56
CA LEU A 232 -38.15 10.10 40.58
C LEU A 232 -38.29 11.51 39.97
N LEU A 233 -37.74 11.74 38.80
CA LEU A 233 -37.77 13.02 38.09
C LEU A 233 -39.20 13.37 37.62
N THR A 234 -39.96 12.37 37.17
CA THR A 234 -41.34 12.55 36.68
C THR A 234 -42.38 12.70 37.79
N GLU A 235 -41.99 12.43 39.02
CA GLU A 235 -42.87 12.58 40.20
C GLU A 235 -42.97 14.02 40.70
N GLN A 236 -44.12 14.33 41.30
CA GLN A 236 -44.25 15.58 42.08
C GLN A 236 -43.35 15.56 43.32
N SER A 237 -43.13 16.71 43.91
CA SER A 237 -42.32 16.81 45.13
C SER A 237 -42.86 15.90 46.25
N GLY A 238 -41.96 15.06 46.78
CA GLY A 238 -42.31 14.08 47.80
C GLY A 238 -42.82 12.75 47.27
N TYR A 239 -42.71 12.51 45.95
CA TYR A 239 -43.00 11.23 45.22
C TYR A 239 -44.31 10.55 45.65
N PRO A 240 -45.48 11.26 45.58
CA PRO A 240 -46.75 10.77 46.07
C PRO A 240 -47.22 9.47 45.42
N GLU A 241 -47.06 9.36 44.09
CA GLU A 241 -47.50 8.18 43.35
C GLU A 241 -46.63 6.94 43.70
N PHE A 242 -45.35 7.11 43.88
CA PHE A 242 -44.45 6.04 44.31
C PHE A 242 -44.77 5.62 45.76
N ARG A 243 -45.14 6.56 46.63
CA ARG A 243 -45.61 6.24 48.01
C ARG A 243 -46.84 5.38 47.99
N GLU A 244 -47.88 5.69 47.20
CA GLU A 244 -49.04 4.89 47.03
C GLU A 244 -48.73 3.46 46.59
N ILE A 245 -47.78 3.31 45.63
CA ILE A 245 -47.31 2.00 45.20
C ILE A 245 -46.65 1.25 46.37
N LEU A 246 -45.79 1.93 47.14
CA LEU A 246 -45.12 1.33 48.30
C LEU A 246 -46.10 0.91 49.38
N GLU A 247 -47.12 1.70 49.67
CA GLU A 247 -48.19 1.34 50.61
C GLU A 247 -48.98 0.13 50.13
N LYS A 248 -49.31 0.04 48.86
CA LYS A 248 -49.94 -1.16 48.29
C LYS A 248 -49.01 -2.38 48.37
N LEU A 249 -47.70 -2.20 48.09
CA LEU A 249 -46.73 -3.26 48.22
C LEU A 249 -46.63 -3.74 49.66
N GLN A 250 -46.65 -2.84 50.63
CA GLN A 250 -46.62 -3.18 52.05
C GLN A 250 -47.84 -4.06 52.42
N ARG A 251 -49.09 -3.70 52.00
CA ARG A 251 -50.30 -4.52 52.25
C ARG A 251 -50.11 -5.92 51.59
N PHE A 252 -49.58 -6.04 50.42
CA PHE A 252 -49.31 -7.35 49.76
C PHE A 252 -48.32 -8.20 50.52
N LEU A 253 -47.31 -7.57 51.17
CA LEU A 253 -46.38 -8.27 52.06
C LEU A 253 -47.03 -8.75 53.34
N GLU A 254 -47.82 -7.89 54.01
CA GLU A 254 -48.57 -8.21 55.22
C GLU A 254 -49.62 -9.35 55.02
N GLU A 255 -50.25 -9.41 53.87
CA GLU A 255 -51.20 -10.44 53.46
C GLU A 255 -50.54 -11.70 52.85
N ASP A 256 -49.24 -11.79 52.85
CA ASP A 256 -48.36 -12.86 52.21
C ASP A 256 -48.81 -13.22 50.78
N LYS A 257 -49.41 -12.27 50.05
CA LYS A 257 -49.82 -12.48 48.67
C LYS A 257 -48.65 -12.71 47.71
N LEU A 258 -47.47 -12.18 48.05
CA LEU A 258 -46.27 -12.27 47.20
C LEU A 258 -45.49 -13.56 47.40
N LYS A 259 -45.77 -14.37 48.40
CA LYS A 259 -45.11 -15.62 48.76
C LYS A 259 -43.60 -15.48 48.71
N LEU A 260 -43.06 -14.49 49.41
CA LEU A 260 -41.64 -14.24 49.55
C LEU A 260 -41.07 -15.05 50.71
N LYS A 261 -39.76 -15.30 50.72
CA LYS A 261 -39.07 -15.83 51.91
C LYS A 261 -39.06 -14.76 53.01
N ASP A 262 -39.27 -15.13 54.25
CA ASP A 262 -39.37 -14.23 55.41
C ASP A 262 -38.27 -13.18 55.50
N GLU A 263 -37.03 -13.58 55.21
CA GLU A 263 -35.90 -12.66 55.21
C GLU A 263 -36.05 -11.56 54.13
N LYS A 264 -36.59 -11.89 52.95
CA LYS A 264 -36.79 -10.93 51.86
C LYS A 264 -37.98 -10.02 52.11
N SER A 265 -39.05 -10.54 52.70
CA SER A 265 -40.20 -9.76 53.13
C SER A 265 -39.79 -8.70 54.15
N ARG A 266 -39.06 -9.13 55.21
CA ARG A 266 -38.57 -8.22 56.24
C ARG A 266 -37.63 -7.13 55.72
N LYS A 267 -36.71 -7.45 54.78
CA LYS A 267 -35.84 -6.45 54.14
C LYS A 267 -36.59 -5.46 53.26
N ALA A 268 -37.63 -5.92 52.55
CA ALA A 268 -38.51 -5.06 51.80
C ALA A 268 -39.33 -4.12 52.67
N GLU A 269 -39.94 -4.64 53.76
CA GLU A 269 -40.66 -3.83 54.74
C GLU A 269 -39.79 -2.76 55.41
N GLN A 270 -38.56 -3.13 55.74
CA GLN A 270 -37.56 -2.18 56.22
C GLN A 270 -37.29 -1.05 55.24
N SER A 271 -37.04 -1.41 53.97
CA SER A 271 -36.79 -0.42 52.90
C SER A 271 -38.02 0.46 52.66
N ILE A 272 -39.22 -0.09 52.66
CA ILE A 272 -40.48 0.70 52.57
C ILE A 272 -40.57 1.69 53.72
N SER A 273 -40.33 1.23 54.96
CA SER A 273 -40.38 2.08 56.14
C SER A 273 -39.39 3.23 56.10
N GLU A 274 -38.15 2.98 55.61
CA GLU A 274 -37.12 4.00 55.42
C GLU A 274 -37.55 5.03 54.38
N ILE A 275 -38.13 4.60 53.28
CA ILE A 275 -38.55 5.50 52.18
C ILE A 275 -39.78 6.30 52.60
N VAL A 276 -40.80 5.66 53.16
CA VAL A 276 -42.10 6.31 53.48
C VAL A 276 -42.01 7.15 54.76
N LYS A 277 -41.45 6.62 55.88
CA LYS A 277 -41.37 7.31 57.16
C LYS A 277 -40.23 8.30 57.27
N ASN A 278 -39.02 7.95 56.76
CA ASN A 278 -37.83 8.79 56.91
C ASN A 278 -37.62 9.73 55.71
N ASN A 279 -38.49 9.70 54.69
CA ASN A 279 -38.37 10.51 53.48
C ASN A 279 -36.99 10.44 52.81
N SER A 280 -36.34 9.25 52.85
CA SER A 280 -34.96 9.08 52.42
C SER A 280 -34.70 9.46 50.93
N LEU A 281 -35.73 9.36 50.08
CA LEU A 281 -35.64 9.74 48.68
C LEU A 281 -35.85 11.23 48.38
N SER A 282 -36.35 12.04 49.35
CA SER A 282 -36.68 13.45 49.11
C SER A 282 -35.45 14.29 48.76
N GLN A 283 -34.32 14.06 49.44
CA GLN A 283 -33.08 14.77 49.15
C GLN A 283 -32.51 14.37 47.82
N ILE A 284 -32.60 13.08 47.48
CA ILE A 284 -32.13 12.54 46.18
C ILE A 284 -33.03 13.08 45.07
N GLN A 285 -34.36 13.18 45.26
CA GLN A 285 -35.28 13.76 44.29
C GLN A 285 -34.89 15.22 43.95
N LEU A 286 -34.61 16.02 44.97
CA LEU A 286 -34.15 17.41 44.75
C LEU A 286 -32.90 17.47 43.90
N LYS A 287 -31.90 16.62 44.19
CA LYS A 287 -30.70 16.52 43.40
C LYS A 287 -30.97 16.05 41.97
N CYS A 288 -31.84 15.07 41.76
CA CYS A 288 -32.25 14.60 40.45
C CYS A 288 -32.85 15.74 39.61
N VAL A 289 -33.74 16.52 40.18
CA VAL A 289 -34.36 17.68 39.51
C VAL A 289 -33.36 18.76 39.20
N GLU A 290 -32.43 19.06 40.12
CA GLU A 290 -31.37 20.03 39.91
C GLU A 290 -30.42 19.61 38.78
N MET A 291 -29.94 18.35 38.79
CA MET A 291 -29.06 17.82 37.75
C MET A 291 -29.75 17.77 36.38
N ALA A 292 -31.03 17.37 36.33
CA ALA A 292 -31.81 17.38 35.10
C ALA A 292 -31.94 18.79 34.50
N LYS A 293 -32.28 19.80 35.32
CA LYS A 293 -32.37 21.21 34.90
C LYS A 293 -31.02 21.74 34.45
N THR A 294 -29.95 21.43 35.16
CA THR A 294 -28.58 21.86 34.78
C THR A 294 -28.17 21.24 33.45
N ARG A 295 -28.47 19.95 33.24
CA ARG A 295 -28.22 19.25 31.97
C ARG A 295 -28.99 19.88 30.82
N GLU A 296 -30.28 20.19 31.01
CA GLU A 296 -31.11 20.83 29.99
C GLU A 296 -30.58 22.23 29.64
N HIS A 297 -30.24 23.02 30.64
CA HIS A 297 -29.65 24.36 30.45
C HIS A 297 -28.33 24.31 29.68
N LEU A 298 -27.45 23.36 30.03
CA LEU A 298 -26.17 23.18 29.32
C LEU A 298 -26.37 22.76 27.85
N LEU A 299 -27.34 21.86 27.61
CA LEU A 299 -27.66 21.39 26.26
C LEU A 299 -28.29 22.48 25.37
N ALA A 300 -29.09 23.37 25.96
CA ALA A 300 -29.73 24.48 25.27
C ALA A 300 -28.81 25.72 25.13
N SER A 301 -27.63 25.68 25.70
CA SER A 301 -26.68 26.81 25.65
C SER A 301 -26.09 27.02 24.23
N PRO A 302 -26.15 28.23 23.67
CA PRO A 302 -25.50 28.56 22.40
C PRO A 302 -23.99 28.23 22.40
N LEU A 303 -23.36 28.34 23.56
CA LEU A 303 -21.92 28.04 23.74
C LEU A 303 -21.65 26.54 23.53
N MET A 304 -22.58 25.66 23.89
CA MET A 304 -22.49 24.22 23.63
C MET A 304 -22.50 23.93 22.12
N ASP A 305 -23.38 24.57 21.37
CA ASP A 305 -23.50 24.37 19.93
C ASP A 305 -22.26 24.89 19.20
N GLU A 306 -21.72 26.03 19.64
CA GLU A 306 -20.47 26.58 19.11
C GLU A 306 -19.29 25.62 19.39
N THR A 307 -19.19 25.11 20.62
CA THR A 307 -18.13 24.18 21.02
C THR A 307 -18.20 22.87 20.22
N LYS A 308 -19.42 22.33 20.01
CA LYS A 308 -19.63 21.12 19.17
C LYS A 308 -19.23 21.38 17.71
N ARG A 309 -19.58 22.53 17.14
CA ARG A 309 -19.16 22.90 15.76
C ARG A 309 -17.64 23.00 15.67
N ASN A 310 -17.00 23.67 16.61
CA ASN A 310 -15.55 23.81 16.66
C ASN A 310 -14.85 22.44 16.81
N LEU A 311 -15.38 21.57 17.67
CA LEU A 311 -14.89 20.18 17.81
C LEU A 311 -14.99 19.41 16.50
N THR A 312 -16.12 19.50 15.82
CA THR A 312 -16.35 18.82 14.54
C THR A 312 -15.38 19.32 13.46
N LEU A 313 -15.21 20.65 13.38
CA LEU A 313 -14.27 21.26 12.42
C LEU A 313 -12.83 20.87 12.70
N CYS A 314 -12.38 20.96 13.96
CA CYS A 314 -11.04 20.52 14.35
C CYS A 314 -10.80 19.04 14.06
N GLN A 315 -11.80 18.18 14.27
CA GLN A 315 -11.72 16.77 14.01
C GLN A 315 -11.61 16.46 12.52
N GLN A 316 -12.39 17.14 11.67
CA GLN A 316 -12.30 17.02 10.22
C GLN A 316 -10.93 17.47 9.69
N GLN A 317 -10.42 18.60 10.21
CA GLN A 317 -9.09 19.10 9.84
C GLN A 317 -7.99 18.12 10.27
N LEU A 318 -8.10 17.55 11.47
CA LEU A 318 -7.16 16.54 11.98
C LEU A 318 -7.14 15.29 11.10
N ASP A 319 -8.30 14.80 10.68
CA ASP A 319 -8.41 13.60 9.82
C ASP A 319 -7.81 13.88 8.43
N GLN A 320 -8.03 15.07 7.87
CA GLN A 320 -7.41 15.49 6.60
C GLN A 320 -5.88 15.55 6.71
N LEU A 321 -5.35 16.16 7.79
CA LEU A 321 -3.92 16.23 7.99
C LEU A 321 -3.29 14.85 8.26
N LYS A 322 -3.95 13.97 8.99
CA LYS A 322 -3.51 12.58 9.20
C LYS A 322 -3.44 11.81 7.88
N THR A 323 -4.45 11.96 7.03
CA THR A 323 -4.46 11.35 5.69
C THR A 323 -3.29 11.87 4.84
N ARG A 324 -3.07 13.19 4.85
CA ARG A 324 -1.94 13.81 4.15
C ARG A 324 -0.59 13.34 4.70
N LYS A 325 -0.45 13.24 6.03
CA LYS A 325 0.76 12.70 6.67
C LYS A 325 1.05 11.28 6.21
N THR A 326 0.04 10.39 6.21
CA THR A 326 0.19 9.00 5.75
C THR A 326 0.64 8.92 4.29
N SER A 327 0.11 9.80 3.42
CA SER A 327 0.54 9.89 2.02
C SER A 327 2.02 10.28 1.91
N ILE A 328 2.47 11.27 2.70
CA ILE A 328 3.86 11.71 2.73
C ILE A 328 4.77 10.61 3.27
N GLU A 329 4.39 9.92 4.34
CA GLU A 329 5.15 8.80 4.91
C GLU A 329 5.31 7.63 3.92
N THR A 330 4.26 7.35 3.14
CA THR A 330 4.32 6.33 2.07
C THR A 330 5.31 6.75 0.98
N HIS A 331 5.29 8.03 0.57
CA HIS A 331 6.22 8.57 -0.41
C HIS A 331 7.67 8.57 0.11
N GLU A 332 7.87 8.95 1.38
CA GLU A 332 9.17 8.88 2.06
C GLU A 332 9.74 7.46 2.06
N ALA A 333 8.92 6.45 2.39
CA ALA A 333 9.34 5.04 2.38
C ALA A 333 9.75 4.54 0.99
N VAL A 334 9.04 4.96 -0.07
CA VAL A 334 9.40 4.63 -1.45
C VAL A 334 10.76 5.24 -1.83
N LYS A 335 10.99 6.52 -1.49
CA LYS A 335 12.26 7.20 -1.76
C LYS A 335 13.42 6.63 -0.94
N GLU A 336 13.15 6.22 0.31
CA GLU A 336 14.15 5.54 1.16
C GLU A 336 14.62 4.24 0.52
N ASN A 337 13.69 3.41 0.07
CA ASN A 337 14.02 2.16 -0.62
C ASN A 337 14.83 2.42 -1.90
N ALA A 338 14.40 3.38 -2.73
CA ALA A 338 15.12 3.74 -3.95
C ALA A 338 16.55 4.26 -3.65
N TYR A 339 16.73 4.99 -2.55
CA TYR A 339 18.03 5.47 -2.10
C TYR A 339 18.97 4.31 -1.70
N HIS A 340 18.44 3.33 -0.95
CA HIS A 340 19.19 2.14 -0.58
C HIS A 340 19.56 1.28 -1.80
N GLU A 341 18.63 1.07 -2.73
CA GLU A 341 18.91 0.35 -3.99
C GLU A 341 20.01 1.03 -4.80
N ALA A 342 20.01 2.36 -4.86
CA ALA A 342 21.06 3.11 -5.53
C ALA A 342 22.44 2.93 -4.84
N ILE A 343 22.49 2.94 -3.50
CA ILE A 343 23.72 2.66 -2.74
C ILE A 343 24.22 1.25 -3.01
N ASP A 344 23.37 0.25 -2.99
CA ASP A 344 23.76 -1.13 -3.24
C ASP A 344 24.28 -1.31 -4.68
N LYS A 345 23.63 -0.66 -5.64
CA LYS A 345 24.07 -0.66 -7.03
C LYS A 345 25.44 0.00 -7.19
N ILE A 346 25.66 1.16 -6.54
CA ILE A 346 26.96 1.84 -6.50
C ILE A 346 28.05 0.92 -5.95
N ASN A 347 27.80 0.28 -4.81
CA ASN A 347 28.76 -0.61 -4.17
C ASN A 347 29.09 -1.84 -5.05
N ASN A 348 28.10 -2.41 -5.71
CA ASN A 348 28.29 -3.53 -6.64
C ASN A 348 29.10 -3.12 -7.87
N LEU A 349 28.79 -1.95 -8.46
CA LEU A 349 29.55 -1.41 -9.60
C LEU A 349 31.00 -1.14 -9.20
N LYS A 350 31.26 -0.48 -8.07
CA LYS A 350 32.62 -0.22 -7.57
C LYS A 350 33.43 -1.52 -7.44
N ARG A 351 32.87 -2.55 -6.78
CA ARG A 351 33.54 -3.85 -6.62
C ARG A 351 33.83 -4.51 -7.94
N THR A 352 32.90 -4.45 -8.89
CA THR A 352 33.07 -5.06 -10.21
C THR A 352 34.14 -4.34 -11.03
N ILE A 353 34.15 -2.99 -11.02
CA ILE A 353 35.12 -2.16 -11.66
C ILE A 353 36.52 -2.42 -11.08
N GLU A 354 36.69 -2.45 -9.77
CA GLU A 354 37.92 -2.76 -9.07
C GLU A 354 38.48 -4.13 -9.49
N LYS A 355 37.62 -5.15 -9.55
CA LYS A 355 37.94 -6.49 -9.97
C LYS A 355 38.41 -6.52 -11.45
N ASN A 356 37.70 -5.83 -12.33
CA ASN A 356 38.02 -5.75 -13.75
C ASN A 356 39.37 -5.04 -13.99
N ILE A 357 39.63 -3.95 -13.29
CA ILE A 357 40.90 -3.22 -13.37
C ILE A 357 42.05 -4.13 -12.90
N PHE A 358 41.85 -4.81 -11.76
CA PHE A 358 42.84 -5.72 -11.24
C PHE A 358 43.17 -6.86 -12.24
N SER A 359 42.13 -7.47 -12.83
CA SER A 359 42.28 -8.55 -13.80
C SER A 359 42.94 -8.12 -15.11
N SER A 360 42.76 -6.85 -15.53
CA SER A 360 43.26 -6.35 -16.81
C SER A 360 44.66 -5.79 -16.72
N ILE A 361 44.99 -5.08 -15.63
CA ILE A 361 46.23 -4.29 -15.51
C ILE A 361 47.11 -4.74 -14.32
N ASN A 362 46.59 -5.64 -13.47
CA ASN A 362 47.23 -6.11 -12.24
C ASN A 362 47.53 -4.98 -11.22
N ILE A 363 46.73 -3.90 -11.26
CA ILE A 363 46.80 -2.76 -10.35
C ILE A 363 45.61 -2.81 -9.40
N LYS A 364 45.86 -2.77 -8.08
CA LYS A 364 44.81 -2.69 -7.09
C LYS A 364 44.37 -1.23 -6.93
N VAL A 365 43.14 -0.93 -7.34
CA VAL A 365 42.52 0.38 -7.24
C VAL A 365 41.40 0.29 -6.23
N GLN A 366 41.21 1.33 -5.44
CA GLN A 366 40.04 1.49 -4.55
C GLN A 366 39.27 2.74 -4.97
N ILE A 367 38.01 2.57 -5.34
CA ILE A 367 37.13 3.66 -5.76
C ILE A 367 36.41 4.22 -4.52
N GLN A 368 36.70 5.47 -4.22
CA GLN A 368 36.07 6.20 -3.10
C GLN A 368 34.62 6.58 -3.41
#